data_5f93d2f98175722dbe389b411fb683f0
#
_entry.id   5f93d2f98175722dbe389b411fb683f0
#
_cell.length_a   1.000
_cell.length_b   1.000
_cell.length_c   1.000
_cell.angle_alpha   90.00
_cell.angle_beta   90.00
_cell.angle_gamma   90.00
#
_symmetry.space_group_name_H-M   'P 1'
#
loop_
_entity.id
_entity.type
_entity.pdbx_description
1 polymer ?
#
loop_
_entity_poly.entity_id
_entity_poly.type
_entity_poly.pdbx_seq_one_letter_code
_entity_poly.pdbx_strand_id
1 'polypeptide(L)'
;MKKIRLVVLAALVPGVVALAALPAGAHVSVTPSSAPKGGFEVLSFNVPNEAADANTVKVEVQIPTKYPIASVSTQPLPGWTVAVEKTKLAKPVATDDGDVTEAVSKITWTATDGGLNPGEFDLFTISAGPLPTKPNKLAFKTIQTYSNGDVVSWIEPTVKGAPEPEHPLPTLTLTKASRSN
;
A
#
# COMPACT_ATOMS: atom_id res chain seq x y z
N MET A 1 -21.39 -68.17 -41.35
CA MET A 1 -20.30 -67.18 -41.13
C MET A 1 -20.90 -65.92 -40.49
N LYS A 2 -20.80 -65.83 -39.15
CA LYS A 2 -21.36 -64.69 -38.37
C LYS A 2 -20.29 -63.59 -38.25
N LYS A 3 -20.55 -62.41 -38.79
CA LYS A 3 -19.67 -61.26 -38.67
C LYS A 3 -19.93 -60.57 -37.32
N ILE A 4 -18.93 -60.57 -36.41
CA ILE A 4 -18.92 -59.89 -35.16
C ILE A 4 -18.55 -58.43 -35.47
N ARG A 5 -19.46 -57.45 -35.16
CA ARG A 5 -19.18 -56.04 -35.23
C ARG A 5 -18.65 -55.59 -33.86
N LEU A 6 -17.38 -55.19 -33.84
CA LEU A 6 -16.73 -54.63 -32.69
C LEU A 6 -17.18 -53.14 -32.56
N VAL A 7 -17.94 -52.82 -31.53
CA VAL A 7 -18.32 -51.45 -31.20
C VAL A 7 -17.24 -50.92 -30.25
N VAL A 8 -16.44 -49.98 -30.71
CA VAL A 8 -15.47 -49.24 -29.88
C VAL A 8 -16.21 -48.11 -29.21
N LEU A 9 -16.44 -48.21 -27.90
CA LEU A 9 -17.02 -47.17 -27.09
C LEU A 9 -15.87 -46.19 -26.68
N ALA A 10 -15.82 -45.05 -27.34
CA ALA A 10 -14.88 -43.99 -26.96
C ALA A 10 -15.41 -43.29 -25.68
N ALA A 11 -14.74 -43.54 -24.57
CA ALA A 11 -15.04 -42.84 -23.32
C ALA A 11 -14.49 -41.41 -23.40
N LEU A 12 -15.38 -40.42 -23.51
CA LEU A 12 -15.05 -39.01 -23.32
C LEU A 12 -14.76 -38.80 -21.83
N VAL A 13 -13.51 -38.58 -21.47
CA VAL A 13 -13.11 -38.09 -20.13
C VAL A 13 -13.29 -36.56 -20.14
N PRO A 14 -14.21 -35.99 -19.38
CA PRO A 14 -14.27 -34.55 -19.25
C PRO A 14 -13.04 -34.07 -18.46
N GLY A 15 -12.11 -33.41 -19.14
CA GLY A 15 -11.00 -32.71 -18.48
C GLY A 15 -11.55 -31.60 -17.60
N VAL A 16 -11.49 -31.80 -16.28
CA VAL A 16 -11.72 -30.74 -15.31
C VAL A 16 -10.54 -29.78 -15.41
N VAL A 17 -10.72 -28.68 -16.14
CA VAL A 17 -9.83 -27.53 -16.06
C VAL A 17 -10.06 -26.91 -14.69
N ALA A 18 -9.22 -27.26 -13.71
CA ALA A 18 -9.14 -26.51 -12.47
C ALA A 18 -8.62 -25.11 -12.83
N LEU A 19 -9.53 -24.14 -12.97
CA LEU A 19 -9.14 -22.73 -12.89
C LEU A 19 -8.58 -22.54 -11.47
N ALA A 20 -7.26 -22.51 -11.36
CA ALA A 20 -6.62 -21.94 -10.18
C ALA A 20 -7.10 -20.48 -10.11
N ALA A 21 -8.08 -20.21 -9.24
CA ALA A 21 -8.37 -18.84 -8.84
C ALA A 21 -7.06 -18.32 -8.23
N LEU A 22 -6.36 -17.46 -8.97
CA LEU A 22 -5.31 -16.64 -8.39
C LEU A 22 -5.98 -15.91 -7.23
N PRO A 23 -5.41 -15.92 -6.02
CA PRO A 23 -5.91 -15.08 -4.95
C PRO A 23 -5.98 -13.68 -5.55
N ALA A 24 -7.16 -13.04 -5.48
CA ALA A 24 -7.28 -11.63 -5.77
C ALA A 24 -6.54 -10.92 -4.62
N GLY A 25 -5.22 -10.82 -4.75
CA GLY A 25 -4.34 -10.22 -3.77
C GLY A 25 -4.82 -8.79 -3.53
N ALA A 26 -5.26 -8.48 -2.32
CA ALA A 26 -5.57 -7.12 -1.96
C ALA A 26 -4.26 -6.45 -1.51
N HIS A 27 -3.58 -5.81 -2.45
CA HIS A 27 -2.31 -5.12 -2.20
C HIS A 27 -2.49 -3.89 -1.31
N VAL A 28 -1.49 -3.58 -0.50
CA VAL A 28 -1.44 -2.28 0.17
C VAL A 28 -1.38 -1.19 -0.90
N SER A 29 -2.28 -0.22 -0.80
CA SER A 29 -2.42 0.86 -1.76
C SER A 29 -2.57 2.21 -1.07
N VAL A 30 -2.38 3.32 -1.81
CA VAL A 30 -2.64 4.67 -1.31
C VAL A 30 -3.75 5.32 -2.12
N THR A 31 -4.71 5.91 -1.43
CA THR A 31 -5.84 6.63 -2.02
C THR A 31 -5.85 8.09 -1.54
N PRO A 32 -6.03 9.07 -2.45
CA PRO A 32 -6.17 8.92 -3.90
C PRO A 32 -4.85 8.42 -4.55
N SER A 33 -4.94 7.81 -5.72
CA SER A 33 -3.76 7.34 -6.47
C SER A 33 -2.99 8.47 -7.17
N SER A 34 -3.56 9.68 -7.18
CA SER A 34 -2.94 10.89 -7.73
C SER A 34 -3.38 12.14 -6.99
N ALA A 35 -2.47 13.13 -6.90
CA ALA A 35 -2.73 14.41 -6.25
C ALA A 35 -1.94 15.55 -6.93
N PRO A 36 -2.38 16.81 -6.84
CA PRO A 36 -1.67 17.95 -7.42
C PRO A 36 -0.38 18.27 -6.64
N LYS A 37 0.69 18.61 -7.36
CA LYS A 37 1.93 19.14 -6.79
C LYS A 37 1.67 20.43 -6.03
N GLY A 38 2.34 20.63 -4.91
CA GLY A 38 2.24 21.83 -4.08
C GLY A 38 0.96 21.94 -3.26
N GLY A 39 0.01 21.03 -3.42
CA GLY A 39 -1.23 21.01 -2.64
C GLY A 39 -1.13 20.21 -1.35
N PHE A 40 -2.20 20.28 -0.55
CA PHE A 40 -2.44 19.39 0.59
C PHE A 40 -3.39 18.28 0.15
N GLU A 41 -3.18 17.07 0.68
CA GLU A 41 -4.01 15.92 0.36
C GLU A 41 -4.21 15.04 1.59
N VAL A 42 -5.37 14.40 1.66
CA VAL A 42 -5.64 13.32 2.62
C VAL A 42 -5.28 12.01 1.94
N LEU A 43 -4.27 11.34 2.46
CA LEU A 43 -3.78 10.07 1.93
C LEU A 43 -4.18 8.94 2.87
N SER A 44 -4.93 7.96 2.37
CA SER A 44 -5.32 6.77 3.12
C SER A 44 -4.58 5.56 2.56
N PHE A 45 -3.80 4.90 3.41
CA PHE A 45 -3.16 3.62 3.09
C PHE A 45 -4.16 2.52 3.41
N ASN A 46 -4.70 1.89 2.37
CA ASN A 46 -5.55 0.71 2.50
C ASN A 46 -4.66 -0.50 2.76
N VAL A 47 -4.76 -1.08 3.93
CA VAL A 47 -3.96 -2.25 4.34
C VAL A 47 -4.89 -3.42 4.60
N PRO A 48 -4.94 -4.40 3.69
CA PRO A 48 -5.70 -5.63 3.89
C PRO A 48 -4.91 -6.61 4.76
N ASN A 49 -5.62 -7.50 5.46
CA ASN A 49 -5.03 -8.67 6.07
C ASN A 49 -5.34 -9.91 5.23
N GLU A 50 -4.34 -10.42 4.52
CA GLU A 50 -4.42 -11.63 3.67
C GLU A 50 -3.88 -12.89 4.37
N ALA A 51 -3.38 -12.77 5.61
CA ALA A 51 -2.96 -13.94 6.38
C ALA A 51 -4.16 -14.85 6.68
N ALA A 52 -3.94 -16.16 6.70
CA ALA A 52 -5.01 -17.13 6.95
C ALA A 52 -5.41 -17.19 8.43
N ASP A 53 -4.45 -16.97 9.36
CA ASP A 53 -4.58 -17.29 10.77
C ASP A 53 -3.87 -16.30 11.72
N ALA A 54 -3.46 -15.14 11.23
CA ALA A 54 -2.75 -14.14 12.02
C ALA A 54 -3.34 -12.74 11.80
N ASN A 55 -3.46 -11.97 12.88
CA ASN A 55 -3.95 -10.60 12.80
C ASN A 55 -2.82 -9.64 12.41
N THR A 56 -3.13 -8.59 11.63
CA THR A 56 -2.20 -7.47 11.47
C THR A 56 -2.17 -6.65 12.74
N VAL A 57 -1.03 -6.57 13.39
CA VAL A 57 -0.87 -5.88 14.68
C VAL A 57 -0.02 -4.61 14.60
N LYS A 58 0.71 -4.41 13.49
CA LYS A 58 1.50 -3.19 13.28
C LYS A 58 1.59 -2.87 11.80
N VAL A 59 1.47 -1.57 11.48
CA VAL A 59 1.66 -1.02 10.14
C VAL A 59 2.64 0.15 10.23
N GLU A 60 3.70 0.13 9.42
CA GLU A 60 4.69 1.19 9.33
C GLU A 60 4.71 1.75 7.91
N VAL A 61 4.56 3.06 7.77
CA VAL A 61 4.63 3.77 6.49
C VAL A 61 5.83 4.71 6.50
N GLN A 62 6.77 4.52 5.58
CA GLN A 62 7.92 5.40 5.40
C GLN A 62 7.57 6.54 4.45
N ILE A 63 7.74 7.77 4.93
CA ILE A 63 7.55 8.99 4.15
C ILE A 63 8.88 9.35 3.45
N PRO A 64 8.89 9.56 2.13
CA PRO A 64 10.13 9.75 1.38
C PRO A 64 10.81 11.08 1.71
N THR A 65 11.94 11.04 2.41
CA THR A 65 12.69 12.23 2.87
C THR A 65 13.54 12.89 1.78
N LYS A 66 13.77 12.21 0.65
CA LYS A 66 14.41 12.83 -0.54
C LYS A 66 13.57 13.96 -1.13
N TYR A 67 12.27 13.87 -1.01
CA TYR A 67 11.30 14.87 -1.41
C TYR A 67 10.36 15.10 -0.22
N PRO A 68 10.84 15.85 0.78
CA PRO A 68 10.15 15.95 2.06
C PRO A 68 8.79 16.62 1.92
N ILE A 69 7.86 16.18 2.76
CA ILE A 69 6.55 16.79 2.96
C ILE A 69 6.65 17.60 4.25
N ALA A 70 6.42 18.91 4.17
CA ALA A 70 6.68 19.81 5.27
C ALA A 70 5.71 19.60 6.45
N SER A 71 4.47 19.26 6.17
CA SER A 71 3.45 18.98 7.19
C SER A 71 2.81 17.62 6.97
N VAL A 72 2.77 16.82 8.03
CA VAL A 72 2.07 15.53 8.05
C VAL A 72 1.37 15.40 9.41
N SER A 73 0.06 15.16 9.37
CA SER A 73 -0.78 14.89 10.53
C SER A 73 -1.47 13.55 10.36
N THR A 74 -1.61 12.79 11.45
CA THR A 74 -2.28 11.49 11.44
C THR A 74 -3.75 11.62 11.86
N GLN A 75 -4.63 10.85 11.24
CA GLN A 75 -6.00 10.71 11.71
C GLN A 75 -6.04 9.72 12.89
N PRO A 76 -6.72 10.03 13.99
CA PRO A 76 -6.98 9.03 15.04
C PRO A 76 -7.70 7.81 14.47
N LEU A 77 -7.23 6.62 14.84
CA LEU A 77 -7.82 5.34 14.41
C LEU A 77 -8.15 4.54 15.67
N PRO A 78 -9.44 4.25 15.97
CA PRO A 78 -9.81 3.43 17.11
C PRO A 78 -9.11 2.07 17.08
N GLY A 79 -8.66 1.57 18.25
CA GLY A 79 -7.93 0.31 18.35
C GLY A 79 -6.45 0.39 17.96
N TRP A 80 -5.93 1.60 17.64
CA TRP A 80 -4.53 1.80 17.24
C TRP A 80 -3.88 2.98 17.97
N THR A 81 -2.65 2.79 18.41
CA THR A 81 -1.75 3.89 18.81
C THR A 81 -0.87 4.30 17.64
N VAL A 82 -0.49 5.58 17.59
CA VAL A 82 0.31 6.13 16.50
C VAL A 82 1.60 6.74 17.03
N ALA A 83 2.74 6.33 16.47
CA ALA A 83 4.03 6.96 16.68
C ALA A 83 4.53 7.63 15.39
N VAL A 84 5.03 8.86 15.50
CA VAL A 84 5.53 9.64 14.37
C VAL A 84 7.01 9.92 14.58
N GLU A 85 7.84 9.45 13.67
CA GLU A 85 9.28 9.71 13.66
C GLU A 85 9.61 10.83 12.68
N LYS A 86 10.48 11.75 13.10
CA LYS A 86 11.00 12.85 12.27
C LYS A 86 12.50 12.67 12.05
N THR A 87 12.97 13.20 10.94
CA THR A 87 14.41 13.26 10.63
C THR A 87 14.80 14.67 10.21
N LYS A 88 16.03 15.06 10.53
CA LYS A 88 16.63 16.30 10.04
C LYS A 88 16.79 16.25 8.53
N LEU A 89 16.42 17.34 7.88
CA LEU A 89 16.58 17.47 6.43
C LEU A 89 18.01 17.93 6.11
N ALA A 90 18.57 17.36 5.04
CA ALA A 90 19.88 17.81 4.54
C ALA A 90 19.86 19.27 4.05
N LYS A 91 18.68 19.74 3.63
CA LYS A 91 18.41 21.15 3.28
C LYS A 91 17.02 21.51 3.79
N PRO A 92 16.87 22.68 4.39
CA PRO A 92 15.56 23.18 4.79
C PRO A 92 14.59 23.29 3.60
N VAL A 93 13.32 23.11 3.87
CA VAL A 93 12.22 23.37 2.93
C VAL A 93 11.58 24.69 3.29
N ALA A 94 11.66 25.67 2.41
CA ALA A 94 11.00 26.95 2.60
C ALA A 94 9.48 26.78 2.49
N THR A 95 8.73 27.33 3.44
CA THR A 95 7.27 27.42 3.45
C THR A 95 6.84 28.84 3.80
N ASP A 96 5.56 29.15 3.65
CA ASP A 96 5.02 30.46 4.01
C ASP A 96 5.15 30.76 5.52
N ASP A 97 5.22 29.71 6.35
CA ASP A 97 5.38 29.80 7.80
C ASP A 97 6.85 29.76 8.27
N GLY A 98 7.81 29.76 7.32
CA GLY A 98 9.25 29.70 7.58
C GLY A 98 9.89 28.38 7.13
N ASP A 99 11.18 28.23 7.43
CA ASP A 99 11.97 27.09 7.00
C ASP A 99 11.71 25.85 7.86
N VAL A 100 11.29 24.76 7.23
CA VAL A 100 11.15 23.44 7.85
C VAL A 100 12.48 22.70 7.76
N THR A 101 13.08 22.41 8.91
CA THR A 101 14.39 21.74 9.04
C THR A 101 14.29 20.26 9.36
N GLU A 102 13.10 19.79 9.75
CA GLU A 102 12.80 18.39 10.05
C GLU A 102 11.51 17.97 9.34
N ALA A 103 11.43 16.77 8.86
CA ALA A 103 10.21 16.22 8.27
C ALA A 103 9.91 14.82 8.83
N VAL A 104 8.64 14.45 8.79
CA VAL A 104 8.21 13.09 9.13
C VAL A 104 8.88 12.11 8.17
N SER A 105 9.52 11.09 8.73
CA SER A 105 10.22 10.04 8.00
C SER A 105 9.51 8.70 8.08
N LYS A 106 8.79 8.45 9.18
CA LYS A 106 8.03 7.21 9.37
C LYS A 106 6.84 7.45 10.30
N ILE A 107 5.76 6.74 10.04
CA ILE A 107 4.59 6.67 10.89
C ILE A 107 4.34 5.20 11.19
N THR A 108 4.13 4.88 12.46
CA THR A 108 3.86 3.52 12.94
C THR A 108 2.53 3.50 13.66
N TRP A 109 1.62 2.66 13.20
CA TRP A 109 0.40 2.30 13.90
C TRP A 109 0.60 0.94 14.55
N THR A 110 0.26 0.85 15.85
CA THR A 110 0.34 -0.39 16.63
C THR A 110 -1.02 -0.67 17.24
N ALA A 111 -1.55 -1.86 17.01
CA ALA A 111 -2.84 -2.27 17.55
C ALA A 111 -2.82 -2.35 19.09
N THR A 112 -3.95 -1.96 19.70
CA THR A 112 -4.15 -2.00 21.17
C THR A 112 -5.14 -3.07 21.60
N ASP A 113 -5.93 -3.62 20.66
CA ASP A 113 -7.03 -4.56 20.92
C ASP A 113 -7.10 -5.72 19.91
N GLY A 114 -5.96 -6.30 19.56
CA GLY A 114 -5.87 -7.47 18.69
C GLY A 114 -5.65 -7.16 17.20
N GLY A 115 -5.91 -5.94 16.76
CA GLY A 115 -5.64 -5.51 15.38
C GLY A 115 -6.64 -6.03 14.36
N LEU A 116 -6.19 -6.16 13.11
CA LEU A 116 -7.00 -6.51 11.95
C LEU A 116 -7.07 -8.02 11.78
N ASN A 117 -8.26 -8.60 11.81
CA ASN A 117 -8.43 -10.04 11.60
C ASN A 117 -8.20 -10.47 10.14
N PRO A 118 -7.94 -11.75 9.89
CA PRO A 118 -7.90 -12.30 8.52
C PRO A 118 -9.13 -11.92 7.69
N GLY A 119 -8.90 -11.44 6.46
CA GLY A 119 -9.97 -11.02 5.55
C GLY A 119 -10.54 -9.63 5.80
N GLU A 120 -10.08 -8.92 6.81
CA GLU A 120 -10.43 -7.51 7.05
C GLU A 120 -9.43 -6.55 6.38
N PHE A 121 -9.78 -5.27 6.29
CA PHE A 121 -8.86 -4.19 5.93
C PHE A 121 -9.14 -2.95 6.78
N ASP A 122 -8.16 -2.04 6.86
CA ASP A 122 -8.36 -0.73 7.47
C ASP A 122 -7.63 0.37 6.70
N LEU A 123 -8.02 1.63 6.95
CA LEU A 123 -7.49 2.83 6.31
C LEU A 123 -6.62 3.62 7.28
N PHE A 124 -5.31 3.53 7.09
CA PHE A 124 -4.32 4.29 7.87
C PHE A 124 -4.12 5.67 7.22
N THR A 125 -4.80 6.67 7.75
CA THR A 125 -4.99 7.97 7.08
C THR A 125 -4.10 9.06 7.66
N ILE A 126 -3.55 9.87 6.75
CA ILE A 126 -2.78 11.07 7.06
C ILE A 126 -3.26 12.27 6.23
N SER A 127 -3.10 13.49 6.76
CA SER A 127 -3.13 14.72 5.98
C SER A 127 -1.69 15.15 5.71
N ALA A 128 -1.33 15.39 4.47
CA ALA A 128 0.05 15.63 4.05
C ALA A 128 0.16 16.80 3.05
N GLY A 129 1.12 17.70 3.28
CA GLY A 129 1.36 18.81 2.36
C GLY A 129 2.31 19.88 2.92
N PRO A 130 2.68 20.87 2.10
CA PRO A 130 2.49 20.86 0.66
C PRO A 130 3.23 19.68 0.01
N LEU A 131 2.60 19.03 -0.96
CA LEU A 131 3.21 17.91 -1.68
C LEU A 131 4.36 18.41 -2.56
N PRO A 132 5.45 17.64 -2.71
CA PRO A 132 6.63 18.07 -3.46
C PRO A 132 6.32 18.40 -4.92
N THR A 133 7.05 19.37 -5.49
CA THR A 133 6.84 19.84 -6.87
C THR A 133 7.72 19.11 -7.89
N LYS A 134 8.82 18.48 -7.47
CA LYS A 134 9.80 17.90 -8.40
C LYS A 134 9.51 16.47 -8.84
N PRO A 135 9.22 15.48 -7.96
CA PRO A 135 8.98 14.12 -8.45
C PRO A 135 7.62 14.04 -9.17
N ASN A 136 7.48 13.06 -10.06
CA ASN A 136 6.18 12.74 -10.64
C ASN A 136 5.46 11.64 -9.86
N LYS A 137 6.16 11.00 -8.92
CA LYS A 137 5.61 9.96 -8.03
C LYS A 137 6.28 10.04 -6.66
N LEU A 138 5.51 9.81 -5.62
CA LEU A 138 5.98 9.50 -4.27
C LEU A 138 5.75 8.02 -4.02
N ALA A 139 6.70 7.38 -3.37
CA ALA A 139 6.64 5.97 -3.02
C ALA A 139 6.68 5.81 -1.49
N PHE A 140 5.76 5.04 -0.95
CA PHE A 140 5.58 4.85 0.49
C PHE A 140 5.85 3.40 0.86
N LYS A 141 7.10 3.08 1.22
CA LYS A 141 7.41 1.73 1.71
C LYS A 141 6.56 1.43 2.92
N THR A 142 5.80 0.37 2.86
CA THR A 142 4.90 -0.04 3.93
C THR A 142 5.30 -1.40 4.44
N ILE A 143 5.39 -1.54 5.77
CA ILE A 143 5.74 -2.78 6.45
C ILE A 143 4.55 -3.18 7.31
N GLN A 144 4.11 -4.40 7.12
CA GLN A 144 2.98 -4.99 7.85
C GLN A 144 3.49 -6.13 8.72
N THR A 145 3.19 -6.09 10.02
CA THR A 145 3.60 -7.12 10.97
C THR A 145 2.36 -7.83 11.51
N TYR A 146 2.42 -9.13 11.54
CA TYR A 146 1.37 -10.01 12.01
C TYR A 146 1.59 -10.49 13.44
N SER A 147 0.52 -10.96 14.10
CA SER A 147 0.53 -11.42 15.49
C SER A 147 1.37 -12.68 15.74
N ASN A 148 1.62 -13.47 14.69
CA ASN A 148 2.53 -14.64 14.74
C ASN A 148 4.01 -14.26 14.56
N GLY A 149 4.32 -12.97 14.36
CA GLY A 149 5.67 -12.44 14.16
C GLY A 149 6.11 -12.34 12.69
N ASP A 150 5.31 -12.79 11.75
CA ASP A 150 5.58 -12.63 10.32
C ASP A 150 5.56 -11.15 9.91
N VAL A 151 6.38 -10.81 8.90
CA VAL A 151 6.51 -9.46 8.40
C VAL A 151 6.44 -9.47 6.88
N VAL A 152 5.50 -8.71 6.32
CA VAL A 152 5.38 -8.48 4.88
C VAL A 152 5.84 -7.06 4.55
N SER A 153 6.68 -6.94 3.52
CA SER A 153 7.28 -5.67 3.10
C SER A 153 6.77 -5.27 1.72
N TRP A 154 5.87 -4.30 1.67
CA TRP A 154 5.31 -3.72 0.45
C TRP A 154 6.28 -2.67 -0.11
N ILE A 155 7.32 -3.14 -0.80
CA ILE A 155 8.45 -2.32 -1.24
C ILE A 155 8.92 -2.59 -2.67
N GLU A 156 8.27 -3.49 -3.39
CA GLU A 156 8.68 -3.92 -4.71
C GLU A 156 8.21 -2.94 -5.79
N PRO A 157 9.10 -2.37 -6.60
CA PRO A 157 8.69 -1.42 -7.63
C PRO A 157 7.96 -2.13 -8.78
N THR A 158 6.80 -1.63 -9.16
CA THR A 158 6.10 -2.07 -10.38
C THR A 158 6.83 -1.58 -11.62
N VAL A 159 7.18 -2.49 -12.52
CA VAL A 159 7.87 -2.20 -13.79
C VAL A 159 6.89 -2.38 -14.94
N LYS A 160 6.78 -1.36 -15.81
CA LYS A 160 5.89 -1.41 -16.97
C LYS A 160 6.25 -2.58 -17.90
N GLY A 161 5.27 -3.45 -18.16
CA GLY A 161 5.43 -4.62 -19.03
C GLY A 161 5.99 -5.88 -18.37
N ALA A 162 6.34 -5.82 -17.08
CA ALA A 162 6.62 -6.99 -16.25
C ALA A 162 5.35 -7.46 -15.53
N PRO A 163 5.30 -8.71 -15.05
CA PRO A 163 4.27 -9.17 -14.11
C PRO A 163 4.21 -8.25 -12.88
N GLU A 164 3.04 -8.13 -12.28
CA GLU A 164 2.89 -7.40 -11.03
C GLU A 164 3.67 -8.12 -9.92
N PRO A 165 4.46 -7.40 -9.11
CA PRO A 165 5.18 -8.00 -7.99
C PRO A 165 4.19 -8.48 -6.91
N GLU A 166 4.64 -9.41 -6.06
CA GLU A 166 3.83 -9.97 -4.97
C GLU A 166 3.49 -8.92 -3.91
N HIS A 167 4.46 -8.03 -3.59
CA HIS A 167 4.29 -6.97 -2.59
C HIS A 167 4.63 -5.59 -3.18
N PRO A 168 3.76 -5.06 -4.07
CA PRO A 168 4.03 -3.82 -4.79
C PRO A 168 4.13 -2.62 -3.85
N LEU A 169 5.05 -1.73 -4.17
CA LEU A 169 5.30 -0.49 -3.46
C LEU A 169 4.14 0.50 -3.68
N PRO A 170 3.40 0.92 -2.63
CA PRO A 170 2.36 1.94 -2.75
C PRO A 170 2.91 3.25 -3.31
N THR A 171 2.27 3.81 -4.34
CA THR A 171 2.74 5.03 -5.01
C THR A 171 1.62 6.02 -5.24
N LEU A 172 1.91 7.31 -5.00
CA LEU A 172 1.08 8.46 -5.35
C LEU A 172 1.64 9.14 -6.59
N THR A 173 0.84 9.28 -7.64
CA THR A 173 1.22 10.06 -8.82
C THR A 173 1.01 11.55 -8.56
N LEU A 174 2.04 12.38 -8.79
CA LEU A 174 1.94 13.82 -8.64
C LEU A 174 1.63 14.46 -9.99
N THR A 175 0.46 15.06 -10.09
CA THR A 175 -0.04 15.78 -11.29
C THR A 175 0.40 17.23 -11.29
N LYS A 176 0.14 17.96 -12.37
CA LYS A 176 0.40 19.40 -12.41
C LYS A 176 -0.37 20.10 -11.28
N ALA A 177 0.22 21.16 -10.70
CA ALA A 177 -0.47 21.99 -9.72
C ALA A 177 -1.81 22.48 -10.27
N SER A 178 -2.86 22.44 -9.44
CA SER A 178 -4.12 23.12 -9.77
C SER A 178 -3.84 24.62 -9.95
N ARG A 179 -4.31 25.20 -11.05
CA ARG A 179 -4.36 26.66 -11.14
C ARG A 179 -5.49 27.11 -10.23
N SER A 180 -5.15 27.80 -9.15
CA SER A 180 -6.15 28.59 -8.42
C SER A 180 -6.65 29.69 -9.34
N ASN A 181 -7.92 29.63 -9.69
CA ASN A 181 -8.62 30.78 -10.28
C ASN A 181 -8.81 31.87 -9.24
#